data_4a191ef7ffa219e156f155348e059002
#
_entry.id   4a191ef7ffa219e156f155348e059002
#
_cell.length_a   1.000
_cell.length_b   1.000
_cell.length_c   1.000
_cell.angle_alpha   90.00
_cell.angle_beta   90.00
_cell.angle_gamma   90.00
#
_symmetry.space_group_name_H-M   'P 1'
#
loop_
_entity.id
_entity.type
_entity.pdbx_description
1 polymer ?
#
loop_
_entity_poly.entity_id
_entity_poly.type
_entity_poly.pdbx_seq_one_letter_code
_entity_poly.pdbx_strand_id
1 'polypeptide(L)'
;KPGNISVEANLLLGNLLVKSGIIYIDDNSFILNPLTKTWENLDSEIGLLNFFSPETGIQSIIAGFSNPVLVMENDESLTIKGIVPAKSLSSIVGETTDNNVTAEITILKKTHLMIKAKISGRLTKLDSEGLVRLIEISKFNQTFNIAAPPES
;
A
#
# COMPACT_ATOMS: atom_id res chain seq x y z
N LYS A 1 -8.32 15.76 -2.70
CA LYS A 1 -9.18 14.73 -2.09
C LYS A 1 -8.94 13.42 -2.85
N PRO A 2 -8.66 12.29 -2.19
CA PRO A 2 -8.59 11.02 -2.88
C PRO A 2 -9.95 10.73 -3.54
N GLY A 3 -9.95 10.09 -4.71
CA GLY A 3 -11.16 9.57 -5.33
C GLY A 3 -11.69 8.36 -4.56
N ASN A 4 -12.75 7.75 -5.07
CA ASN A 4 -13.28 6.52 -4.50
C ASN A 4 -12.22 5.40 -4.53
N ILE A 5 -12.10 4.64 -3.45
CA ILE A 5 -11.07 3.60 -3.28
C ILE A 5 -11.75 2.30 -2.85
N SER A 6 -11.37 1.19 -3.47
CA SER A 6 -11.71 -0.15 -3.02
C SER A 6 -10.44 -0.98 -2.88
N VAL A 7 -10.29 -1.63 -1.74
CA VAL A 7 -9.15 -2.48 -1.42
C VAL A 7 -9.66 -3.85 -1.00
N GLU A 8 -9.09 -4.89 -1.59
CA GLU A 8 -9.26 -6.26 -1.12
C GLU A 8 -7.96 -6.74 -0.49
N ALA A 9 -8.06 -7.42 0.64
CA ALA A 9 -6.91 -7.95 1.36
C ALA A 9 -7.13 -9.40 1.78
N ASN A 10 -6.08 -10.19 1.67
CA ASN A 10 -6.01 -11.51 2.29
C ASN A 10 -5.08 -11.40 3.51
N LEU A 11 -5.62 -11.68 4.68
CA LEU A 11 -4.92 -11.58 5.96
C LEU A 11 -4.66 -12.97 6.50
N LEU A 12 -3.46 -13.19 7.04
CA LEU A 12 -3.12 -14.41 7.74
C LEU A 12 -3.27 -14.17 9.25
N LEU A 13 -4.29 -14.76 9.85
CA LEU A 13 -4.52 -14.76 11.30
C LEU A 13 -4.11 -16.12 11.88
N GLY A 14 -2.91 -16.20 12.42
CA GLY A 14 -2.30 -17.49 12.76
C GLY A 14 -2.10 -18.33 11.48
N ASN A 15 -2.77 -19.48 11.39
CA ASN A 15 -2.75 -20.35 10.22
C ASN A 15 -4.01 -20.20 9.32
N LEU A 16 -4.89 -19.26 9.64
CA LEU A 16 -6.14 -19.05 8.90
C LEU A 16 -5.97 -17.87 7.93
N LEU A 17 -6.19 -18.14 6.64
CA LEU A 17 -6.29 -17.11 5.62
C LEU A 17 -7.71 -16.55 5.60
N VAL A 18 -7.86 -15.27 5.90
CA VAL A 18 -9.15 -14.57 5.92
C VAL A 18 -9.16 -13.43 4.90
N LYS A 19 -10.32 -13.18 4.32
CA LYS A 19 -10.53 -12.03 3.43
C LYS A 19 -11.05 -10.85 4.25
N SER A 20 -10.51 -9.67 3.95
CA SER A 20 -10.98 -8.39 4.42
C SER A 20 -10.99 -7.40 3.24
N GLY A 21 -11.49 -6.22 3.46
CA GLY A 21 -11.50 -5.18 2.44
C GLY A 21 -11.85 -3.82 3.03
N ILE A 22 -11.59 -2.79 2.25
CA ILE A 22 -11.92 -1.41 2.60
C ILE A 22 -12.55 -0.78 1.37
N ILE A 23 -13.65 -0.07 1.55
CA ILE A 23 -14.27 0.78 0.55
C ILE A 23 -14.32 2.20 1.11
N TYR A 24 -13.80 3.15 0.33
CA TYR A 24 -13.99 4.57 0.57
C TYR A 24 -14.76 5.15 -0.60
N ILE A 25 -15.91 5.71 -0.32
CA ILE A 25 -16.81 6.29 -1.32
C ILE A 25 -17.61 7.43 -0.70
N ASP A 26 -17.67 8.57 -1.39
CA ASP A 26 -18.46 9.73 -0.97
C ASP A 26 -18.24 10.15 0.49
N ASP A 27 -16.96 10.19 0.90
CA ASP A 27 -16.49 10.50 2.26
C ASP A 27 -16.90 9.48 3.35
N ASN A 28 -17.42 8.33 2.97
CA ASN A 28 -17.71 7.23 3.88
C ASN A 28 -16.65 6.14 3.74
N SER A 29 -16.26 5.59 4.86
CA SER A 29 -15.31 4.47 4.93
C SER A 29 -15.98 3.22 5.48
N PHE A 30 -15.78 2.09 4.81
CA PHE A 30 -16.31 0.79 5.20
C PHE A 30 -15.18 -0.21 5.29
N ILE A 31 -15.24 -1.09 6.29
CA ILE A 31 -14.33 -2.23 6.45
C ILE A 31 -15.09 -3.54 6.44
N LEU A 32 -14.60 -4.52 5.69
CA LEU A 32 -15.11 -5.89 5.75
C LEU A 32 -14.51 -6.60 6.95
N ASN A 33 -15.32 -6.88 7.96
CA ASN A 33 -14.90 -7.66 9.12
C ASN A 33 -14.48 -9.08 8.66
N PRO A 34 -13.22 -9.48 8.90
CA PRO A 34 -12.71 -10.75 8.37
C PRO A 34 -13.35 -11.97 9.01
N LEU A 35 -13.96 -11.83 10.20
CA LEU A 35 -14.56 -12.94 10.94
C LEU A 35 -16.06 -13.08 10.62
N THR A 36 -16.81 -11.99 10.74
CA THR A 36 -18.27 -11.98 10.52
C THR A 36 -18.65 -11.91 9.04
N LYS A 37 -17.74 -11.44 8.17
CA LYS A 37 -17.99 -11.18 6.75
C LYS A 37 -19.03 -10.08 6.50
N THR A 38 -19.29 -9.24 7.49
CA THR A 38 -20.18 -8.07 7.37
C THR A 38 -19.35 -6.81 7.13
N TRP A 39 -19.92 -5.87 6.39
CA TRP A 39 -19.37 -4.55 6.23
C TRP A 39 -19.78 -3.67 7.42
N GLU A 40 -18.81 -2.96 7.96
CA GLU A 40 -18.98 -2.07 9.12
C GLU A 40 -18.50 -0.67 8.74
N ASN A 41 -19.20 0.37 9.19
CA ASN A 41 -18.73 1.73 9.03
C ASN A 41 -17.45 1.94 9.83
N LEU A 42 -16.51 2.66 9.24
CA LEU A 42 -15.28 3.03 9.89
C LEU A 42 -15.28 4.55 10.14
N ASP A 43 -15.45 4.94 11.40
CA ASP A 43 -15.54 6.35 11.83
C ASP A 43 -14.20 7.09 11.82
N SER A 44 -13.11 6.45 11.41
CA SER A 44 -11.77 7.03 11.42
C SER A 44 -11.19 7.13 10.00
N GLU A 45 -10.47 8.21 9.75
CA GLU A 45 -9.62 8.31 8.56
C GLU A 45 -8.62 7.16 8.53
N ILE A 46 -8.73 6.32 7.50
CA ILE A 46 -7.82 5.19 7.33
C ILE A 46 -6.50 5.74 6.79
N GLY A 47 -5.40 5.46 7.48
CA GLY A 47 -4.05 5.85 7.01
C GLY A 47 -3.73 5.39 5.58
N LEU A 48 -4.41 4.32 5.12
CA LEU A 48 -4.32 3.84 3.74
C LEU A 48 -4.77 4.90 2.71
N LEU A 49 -5.74 5.76 3.04
CA LEU A 49 -6.17 6.86 2.16
C LEU A 49 -5.05 7.88 1.97
N ASN A 50 -4.25 8.10 3.00
CA ASN A 50 -3.10 8.99 2.94
C ASN A 50 -1.98 8.45 2.05
N PHE A 51 -1.87 7.12 1.89
CA PHE A 51 -0.92 6.50 0.96
C PHE A 51 -1.19 6.89 -0.49
N PHE A 52 -2.47 6.95 -0.89
CA PHE A 52 -2.86 7.34 -2.24
C PHE A 52 -2.89 8.86 -2.46
N SER A 53 -2.66 9.65 -1.40
CA SER A 53 -2.47 11.09 -1.55
C SER A 53 -1.14 11.39 -2.22
N PRO A 54 -1.12 12.17 -3.31
CA PRO A 54 0.13 12.54 -3.99
C PRO A 54 1.15 13.22 -3.08
N GLU A 55 0.68 13.99 -2.11
CA GLU A 55 1.52 14.83 -1.24
C GLU A 55 2.09 14.07 -0.04
N THR A 56 1.36 13.10 0.50
CA THR A 56 1.73 12.43 1.75
C THR A 56 2.03 10.92 1.60
N GLY A 57 1.63 10.32 0.49
CA GLY A 57 1.77 8.90 0.24
C GLY A 57 3.06 8.52 -0.50
N ILE A 58 2.96 8.21 -1.77
CA ILE A 58 4.08 7.71 -2.61
C ILE A 58 5.26 8.69 -2.61
N GLN A 59 4.99 9.99 -2.58
CA GLN A 59 6.04 11.00 -2.58
C GLN A 59 6.90 10.96 -1.31
N SER A 60 6.32 10.68 -0.15
CA SER A 60 7.08 10.53 1.10
C SER A 60 8.02 9.32 1.09
N ILE A 61 7.62 8.24 0.42
CA ILE A 61 8.44 7.05 0.23
C ILE A 61 9.64 7.40 -0.67
N ILE A 62 9.40 8.08 -1.78
CA ILE A 62 10.45 8.49 -2.72
C ILE A 62 11.42 9.46 -2.04
N ALA A 63 10.92 10.42 -1.27
CA ALA A 63 11.74 11.37 -0.53
C ALA A 63 12.62 10.71 0.55
N GLY A 64 12.13 9.62 1.16
CA GLY A 64 12.89 8.82 2.14
C GLY A 64 13.88 7.84 1.52
N PHE A 65 13.86 7.68 0.18
CA PHE A 65 14.68 6.68 -0.51
C PHE A 65 16.15 7.10 -0.56
N SER A 66 17.02 6.32 0.01
CA SER A 66 18.46 6.61 0.09
C SER A 66 19.29 5.49 -0.55
N ASN A 67 20.50 5.84 -0.99
CA ASN A 67 21.45 4.95 -1.63
C ASN A 67 20.86 4.16 -2.81
N PRO A 68 20.23 4.83 -3.81
CA PRO A 68 19.61 4.15 -4.92
C PRO A 68 20.66 3.45 -5.80
N VAL A 69 20.39 2.18 -6.13
CA VAL A 69 21.18 1.39 -7.07
C VAL A 69 20.24 0.86 -8.15
N LEU A 70 20.65 0.98 -9.40
CA LEU A 70 19.94 0.36 -10.52
C LEU A 70 20.14 -1.16 -10.46
N VAL A 71 19.04 -1.91 -10.38
CA VAL A 71 19.05 -3.39 -10.29
C VAL A 71 18.75 -4.00 -11.65
N MET A 72 17.78 -3.42 -12.36
CA MET A 72 17.32 -3.92 -13.66
C MET A 72 16.87 -2.76 -14.52
N GLU A 73 17.13 -2.88 -15.82
CA GLU A 73 16.63 -1.96 -16.81
C GLU A 73 16.29 -2.71 -18.10
N ASN A 74 15.15 -2.38 -18.68
CA ASN A 74 14.73 -2.83 -20.01
C ASN A 74 14.14 -1.65 -20.80
N ASP A 75 13.58 -1.91 -21.97
CA ASP A 75 13.05 -0.85 -22.84
C ASP A 75 11.87 -0.09 -22.21
N GLU A 76 11.07 -0.75 -21.37
CA GLU A 76 9.83 -0.20 -20.82
C GLU A 76 9.99 0.33 -19.40
N SER A 77 10.87 -0.27 -18.59
CA SER A 77 10.96 0.01 -17.17
C SER A 77 12.38 -0.02 -16.62
N LEU A 78 12.53 0.58 -15.46
CA LEU A 78 13.74 0.46 -14.63
C LEU A 78 13.34 0.03 -13.21
N THR A 79 14.19 -0.75 -12.57
CA THR A 79 14.04 -1.14 -11.16
C THR A 79 15.22 -0.60 -10.37
N ILE A 80 14.94 0.18 -9.37
CA ILE A 80 15.93 0.72 -8.43
C ILE A 80 15.74 0.06 -7.07
N LYS A 81 16.84 -0.17 -6.37
CA LYS A 81 16.88 -0.66 -5.00
C LYS A 81 17.52 0.37 -4.10
N GLY A 82 16.99 0.53 -2.90
CA GLY A 82 17.54 1.45 -1.92
C GLY A 82 17.04 1.18 -0.52
N ILE A 83 17.36 2.09 0.39
CA ILE A 83 17.00 2.02 1.79
C ILE A 83 15.92 3.07 2.06
N VAL A 84 14.89 2.67 2.80
CA VAL A 84 13.78 3.54 3.20
C VAL A 84 13.58 3.42 4.71
N PRO A 85 13.49 4.52 5.46
CA PRO A 85 13.09 4.47 6.86
C PRO A 85 11.67 3.88 6.98
N ALA A 86 11.45 2.95 7.90
CA ALA A 86 10.12 2.37 8.11
C ALA A 86 9.05 3.45 8.36
N LYS A 87 9.43 4.53 9.03
CA LYS A 87 8.58 5.69 9.30
C LYS A 87 7.99 6.33 8.03
N SER A 88 8.71 6.31 6.91
CA SER A 88 8.19 6.82 5.62
C SER A 88 7.06 5.97 5.04
N LEU A 89 6.83 4.78 5.61
CA LEU A 89 5.82 3.82 5.19
C LEU A 89 4.62 3.76 6.18
N SER A 90 4.57 4.67 7.16
CA SER A 90 3.52 4.70 8.19
C SER A 90 2.11 4.85 7.62
N SER A 91 1.96 5.53 6.48
CA SER A 91 0.68 5.63 5.76
C SER A 91 0.13 4.28 5.24
N ILE A 92 1.01 3.27 5.08
CA ILE A 92 0.61 1.94 4.61
C ILE A 92 0.32 0.99 5.78
N VAL A 93 1.17 1.04 6.82
CA VAL A 93 1.17 0.03 7.88
C VAL A 93 0.77 0.56 9.25
N GLY A 94 0.53 1.87 9.37
CA GLY A 94 0.25 2.53 10.65
C GLY A 94 1.50 2.74 11.50
N GLU A 95 1.49 2.26 12.73
CA GLU A 95 2.62 2.41 13.65
C GLU A 95 3.85 1.62 13.16
N THR A 96 4.97 2.29 13.04
CA THR A 96 6.22 1.74 12.49
C THR A 96 7.31 1.66 13.55
N THR A 97 8.35 0.86 13.24
CA THR A 97 9.63 0.88 13.98
C THR A 97 10.52 2.02 13.48
N ASP A 98 11.62 2.28 14.21
CA ASP A 98 12.68 3.20 13.78
C ASP A 98 13.72 2.53 12.84
N ASN A 99 13.43 1.32 12.37
CA ASN A 99 14.34 0.57 11.49
C ASN A 99 14.35 1.14 10.07
N ASN A 100 15.42 0.83 9.36
CA ASN A 100 15.46 0.95 7.91
C ASN A 100 15.07 -0.37 7.25
N VAL A 101 14.38 -0.28 6.14
CA VAL A 101 14.01 -1.43 5.30
C VAL A 101 14.59 -1.26 3.90
N THR A 102 14.71 -2.36 3.17
CA THR A 102 15.09 -2.31 1.76
C THR A 102 13.85 -2.23 0.90
N ALA A 103 13.85 -1.34 -0.08
CA ALA A 103 12.81 -1.25 -1.09
C ALA A 103 13.39 -1.42 -2.49
N GLU A 104 12.72 -2.21 -3.32
CA GLU A 104 12.94 -2.32 -4.77
C GLU A 104 11.72 -1.75 -5.47
N ILE A 105 11.91 -0.72 -6.29
CA ILE A 105 10.82 0.00 -6.97
C ILE A 105 11.00 -0.12 -8.48
N THR A 106 9.94 -0.57 -9.16
CA THR A 106 9.90 -0.61 -10.64
C THR A 106 9.06 0.54 -11.17
N ILE A 107 9.64 1.29 -12.08
CA ILE A 107 9.08 2.52 -12.65
C ILE A 107 9.02 2.38 -14.17
N LEU A 108 7.89 2.75 -14.78
CA LEU A 108 7.75 2.85 -16.24
C LEU A 108 8.53 4.05 -16.75
N LYS A 109 9.41 3.86 -17.74
CA LYS A 109 10.24 4.92 -18.33
C LYS A 109 9.42 6.01 -19.00
N LYS A 110 8.36 5.63 -19.71
CA LYS A 110 7.53 6.55 -20.51
C LYS A 110 6.67 7.47 -19.64
N THR A 111 6.12 6.97 -18.56
CA THR A 111 5.12 7.69 -17.74
C THR A 111 5.66 8.09 -16.38
N HIS A 112 6.82 7.58 -15.99
CA HIS A 112 7.42 7.71 -14.65
C HIS A 112 6.54 7.21 -13.51
N LEU A 113 5.57 6.33 -13.82
CA LEU A 113 4.69 5.74 -12.83
C LEU A 113 5.34 4.53 -12.18
N MET A 114 5.26 4.46 -10.86
CA MET A 114 5.62 3.25 -10.12
C MET A 114 4.56 2.17 -10.37
N ILE A 115 4.99 1.01 -10.83
CA ILE A 115 4.11 -0.14 -11.10
C ILE A 115 4.29 -1.26 -10.08
N LYS A 116 5.42 -1.28 -9.39
CA LYS A 116 5.73 -2.32 -8.40
C LYS A 116 6.65 -1.78 -7.32
N ALA A 117 6.39 -2.16 -6.08
CA ALA A 117 7.31 -1.98 -4.96
C ALA A 117 7.39 -3.26 -4.14
N LYS A 118 8.62 -3.71 -3.87
CA LYS A 118 8.93 -4.83 -2.98
C LYS A 118 9.67 -4.28 -1.78
N ILE A 119 9.08 -4.40 -0.59
CA ILE A 119 9.63 -3.89 0.66
C ILE A 119 10.02 -5.07 1.53
N SER A 120 11.28 -5.14 1.93
CA SER A 120 11.84 -6.24 2.72
C SER A 120 12.37 -5.73 4.05
N GLY A 121 11.91 -6.32 5.15
CA GLY A 121 12.32 -5.98 6.51
C GLY A 121 11.14 -5.69 7.43
N ARG A 122 11.45 -5.42 8.71
CA ARG A 122 10.45 -5.15 9.76
C ARG A 122 10.00 -3.69 9.71
N LEU A 123 8.76 -3.47 9.31
CA LEU A 123 8.12 -2.15 9.36
C LEU A 123 7.47 -1.90 10.72
N THR A 124 6.81 -2.92 11.28
CA THR A 124 6.10 -2.85 12.57
C THR A 124 6.76 -3.75 13.61
N LYS A 125 6.40 -3.58 14.87
CA LYS A 125 6.87 -4.44 15.97
C LYS A 125 6.36 -5.87 15.83
N LEU A 126 5.23 -6.06 15.15
CA LEU A 126 4.58 -7.37 14.96
C LEU A 126 5.16 -8.15 13.77
N ASP A 127 5.99 -7.52 12.94
CA ASP A 127 6.56 -8.17 11.78
C ASP A 127 7.63 -9.20 12.16
N SER A 128 7.59 -10.35 11.50
CA SER A 128 8.67 -11.32 11.56
C SER A 128 9.89 -10.84 10.78
N GLU A 129 11.07 -11.35 11.14
CA GLU A 129 12.27 -11.16 10.32
C GLU A 129 12.07 -11.74 8.92
N GLY A 130 12.55 -11.01 7.90
CA GLY A 130 12.45 -11.45 6.51
C GLY A 130 11.07 -11.27 5.86
N LEU A 131 10.13 -10.62 6.54
CA LEU A 131 8.83 -10.30 5.92
C LEU A 131 9.03 -9.45 4.66
N VAL A 132 8.35 -9.84 3.60
CA VAL A 132 8.34 -9.14 2.32
C VAL A 132 6.92 -8.68 2.03
N ARG A 133 6.77 -7.39 1.71
CA ARG A 133 5.53 -6.81 1.21
C ARG A 133 5.68 -6.48 -0.26
N LEU A 134 4.68 -6.85 -1.04
CA LEU A 134 4.62 -6.57 -2.46
C LEU A 134 3.42 -5.65 -2.72
N ILE A 135 3.69 -4.55 -3.42
CA ILE A 135 2.66 -3.61 -3.89
C ILE A 135 2.75 -3.61 -5.41
N GLU A 136 1.65 -3.84 -6.09
CA GLU A 136 1.54 -3.75 -7.54
C GLU A 136 0.43 -2.77 -7.89
N ILE A 137 0.73 -1.84 -8.79
CA ILE A 137 -0.20 -0.81 -9.26
C ILE A 137 -0.37 -1.00 -10.75
N SER A 138 -1.60 -1.12 -11.18
CA SER A 138 -1.94 -1.37 -12.58
C SER A 138 -3.20 -0.60 -13.00
N LYS A 139 -3.55 -0.68 -14.28
CA LYS A 139 -4.79 -0.10 -14.84
C LYS A 139 -4.89 1.41 -14.61
N PHE A 140 -3.79 2.12 -14.78
CA PHE A 140 -3.74 3.58 -14.67
C PHE A 140 -4.73 4.25 -15.65
N ASN A 141 -5.37 5.32 -15.19
CA ASN A 141 -6.32 6.12 -15.97
C ASN A 141 -7.53 5.32 -16.51
N GLN A 142 -7.87 4.21 -15.89
CA GLN A 142 -9.09 3.47 -16.20
C GLN A 142 -10.22 3.87 -15.26
N THR A 143 -11.43 3.87 -15.78
CA THR A 143 -12.63 4.09 -14.95
C THR A 143 -12.99 2.81 -14.21
N PHE A 144 -13.17 2.90 -12.90
CA PHE A 144 -13.67 1.83 -12.06
C PHE A 144 -15.03 2.21 -11.50
N ASN A 145 -15.96 1.28 -11.50
CA ASN A 145 -17.23 1.44 -10.79
C ASN A 145 -17.06 0.89 -9.37
N ILE A 146 -16.85 1.79 -8.41
CA ILE A 146 -16.78 1.46 -6.98
C ILE A 146 -18.14 1.83 -6.39
N ALA A 147 -18.83 0.84 -5.83
CA ALA A 147 -20.13 1.03 -5.18
C ALA A 147 -20.00 0.86 -3.66
N ALA A 148 -20.90 1.49 -2.92
CA ALA A 148 -21.03 1.23 -1.50
C ALA A 148 -21.36 -0.26 -1.26
N PRO A 149 -20.92 -0.85 -0.14
CA PRO A 149 -21.25 -2.22 0.18
C PRO A 149 -22.78 -2.37 0.38
N PRO A 150 -23.32 -3.59 0.19
CA PRO A 150 -24.73 -3.83 0.49
C PRO A 150 -24.99 -3.55 1.98
N GLU A 151 -26.15 -2.98 2.26
CA GLU A 151 -26.61 -2.82 3.66
C GLU A 151 -26.72 -4.20 4.31
N SER A 152 -26.14 -4.34 5.49
CA SER A 152 -26.11 -5.56 6.29
C SER A 152 -27.39 -5.75 7.10
#